data_f19b1c00b9ef0b61ef1258c685d30c2e
#
_entry.id   f19b1c00b9ef0b61ef1258c685d30c2e
#
_cell.length_a   1.000
_cell.length_b   1.000
_cell.length_c   1.000
_cell.angle_alpha   90.00
_cell.angle_beta   90.00
_cell.angle_gamma   90.00
#
_symmetry.space_group_name_H-M   'P 1'
#
loop_
_entity.id
_entity.type
_entity.pdbx_description
1 polymer ?
#
loop_
_entity_poly.entity_id
_entity_poly.type
_entity_poly.pdbx_seq_one_letter_code
_entity_poly.pdbx_strand_id
1 'polypeptide(L)'
;MAIQLLKKCEDENRNATPEEQEILSRYVGWGGLADAFDETKAAWETEYLELKTVLTPEEYAAARASTLNAHYTQPIVIDSMYQVLENLGFTKGNILEPSMGVGNFFGMLPENLNQSKLYGVELDSISGRIAKLLYPDANIQIKGFEKTDYPND
;
A
#
# COMPACT_ATOMS: atom_id res chain seq x y z
N MET A 1 3.45 -14.56 3.45
CA MET A 1 2.03 -14.79 3.07
C MET A 1 1.52 -13.73 2.10
N ALA A 2 1.38 -12.44 2.43
CA ALA A 2 0.84 -11.42 1.50
C ALA A 2 1.66 -11.28 0.20
N ILE A 3 3.00 -11.25 0.26
CA ILE A 3 3.87 -11.13 -0.91
C ILE A 3 3.77 -12.37 -1.83
N GLN A 4 3.70 -13.56 -1.26
CA GLN A 4 3.51 -14.80 -2.03
C GLN A 4 2.16 -14.80 -2.74
N LEU A 5 1.11 -14.30 -2.06
CA LEU A 5 -0.22 -14.16 -2.64
C LEU A 5 -0.25 -13.11 -3.75
N LEU A 6 0.41 -11.96 -3.55
CA LEU A 6 0.58 -10.95 -4.59
C LEU A 6 1.18 -11.58 -5.85
N LYS A 7 2.33 -12.26 -5.72
CA LYS A 7 3.02 -12.90 -6.84
C LYS A 7 2.15 -13.95 -7.53
N LYS A 8 1.40 -14.75 -6.75
CA LYS A 8 0.45 -15.73 -7.31
C LYS A 8 -0.62 -15.05 -8.16
N CYS A 9 -1.24 -13.95 -7.68
CA CYS A 9 -2.25 -13.23 -8.45
C CYS A 9 -1.68 -12.65 -9.75
N GLU A 10 -0.43 -12.16 -9.70
CA GLU A 10 0.27 -11.65 -10.88
C GLU A 10 0.61 -12.73 -11.89
N ASP A 11 1.16 -13.87 -11.44
CA ASP A 11 1.48 -15.02 -12.28
C ASP A 11 0.22 -15.58 -12.97
N GLU A 12 -0.90 -15.60 -12.26
CA GLU A 12 -2.20 -16.02 -12.78
C GLU A 12 -2.92 -14.92 -13.56
N ASN A 13 -2.36 -13.70 -13.62
CA ASN A 13 -2.93 -12.51 -14.28
C ASN A 13 -4.40 -12.28 -13.93
N ARG A 14 -4.72 -12.25 -12.64
CA ARG A 14 -6.07 -12.08 -12.11
C ARG A 14 -6.13 -11.12 -10.93
N ASN A 15 -7.31 -10.63 -10.65
CA ASN A 15 -7.59 -9.91 -9.41
C ASN A 15 -7.60 -10.86 -8.21
N ALA A 16 -7.40 -10.31 -7.01
CA ALA A 16 -7.57 -11.03 -5.76
C ALA A 16 -9.05 -11.28 -5.46
N THR A 17 -9.36 -12.45 -4.89
CA THR A 17 -10.71 -12.71 -4.35
C THR A 17 -10.93 -11.91 -3.07
N PRO A 18 -12.19 -11.76 -2.58
CA PRO A 18 -12.45 -11.07 -1.29
C PRO A 18 -11.65 -11.65 -0.12
N GLU A 19 -11.49 -12.97 -0.04
CA GLU A 19 -10.72 -13.64 1.01
C GLU A 19 -9.23 -13.35 0.86
N GLU A 20 -8.73 -13.29 -0.35
CA GLU A 20 -7.35 -12.94 -0.66
C GLU A 20 -7.08 -11.44 -0.38
N GLN A 21 -8.04 -10.56 -0.65
CA GLN A 21 -7.96 -9.14 -0.29
C GLN A 21 -7.87 -8.96 1.23
N GLU A 22 -8.58 -9.76 2.03
CA GLU A 22 -8.43 -9.74 3.48
C GLU A 22 -7.00 -10.07 3.93
N ILE A 23 -6.35 -11.03 3.29
CA ILE A 23 -4.94 -11.36 3.57
C ILE A 23 -4.01 -10.23 3.15
N LEU A 24 -4.23 -9.65 1.96
CA LEU A 24 -3.41 -8.56 1.42
C LEU A 24 -3.54 -7.28 2.25
N SER A 25 -4.73 -6.97 2.76
CA SER A 25 -4.98 -5.78 3.60
C SER A 25 -4.21 -5.78 4.91
N ARG A 26 -3.75 -6.94 5.38
CA ARG A 26 -2.92 -7.07 6.58
C ARG A 26 -1.43 -6.80 6.34
N TYR A 27 -1.04 -6.51 5.11
CA TYR A 27 0.34 -6.13 4.82
C TYR A 27 0.65 -4.74 5.38
N VAL A 28 1.68 -4.65 6.21
CA VAL A 28 2.05 -3.41 6.93
C VAL A 28 3.39 -2.82 6.45
N GLY A 29 3.89 -3.26 5.29
CA GLY A 29 5.19 -2.78 4.79
C GLY A 29 6.37 -3.19 5.67
N TRP A 30 7.45 -2.41 5.57
CA TRP A 30 8.74 -2.74 6.18
C TRP A 30 9.15 -1.79 7.31
N GLY A 31 8.28 -0.87 7.72
CA GLY A 31 8.57 0.11 8.76
C GLY A 31 9.01 -0.57 10.06
N GLY A 32 10.18 -0.18 10.57
CA GLY A 32 10.74 -0.75 11.80
C GLY A 32 11.35 -2.15 11.68
N LEU A 33 11.39 -2.76 10.49
CA LEU A 33 11.91 -4.12 10.25
C LEU A 33 13.33 -4.14 9.65
N ALA A 34 14.16 -3.15 9.97
CA ALA A 34 15.52 -3.05 9.44
C ALA A 34 16.37 -4.29 9.73
N ASP A 35 16.19 -4.92 10.90
CA ASP A 35 16.94 -6.11 11.32
C ASP A 35 16.67 -7.34 10.42
N ALA A 36 15.50 -7.44 9.79
CA ALA A 36 15.17 -8.50 8.83
C ALA A 36 16.00 -8.42 7.53
N PHE A 37 16.66 -7.29 7.28
CA PHE A 37 17.53 -7.05 6.12
C PHE A 37 19.03 -7.06 6.48
N ASP A 38 19.40 -7.42 7.72
CA ASP A 38 20.77 -7.44 8.22
C ASP A 38 21.24 -8.88 8.44
N GLU A 39 22.19 -9.33 7.61
CA GLU A 39 22.75 -10.69 7.68
C GLU A 39 23.48 -11.01 8.99
N THR A 40 23.84 -10.00 9.79
CA THR A 40 24.52 -10.19 11.07
C THR A 40 23.56 -10.46 12.23
N LYS A 41 22.26 -10.34 12.00
CA LYS A 41 21.20 -10.50 13.01
C LYS A 41 20.71 -11.94 13.08
N ALA A 42 21.39 -12.77 13.88
CA ALA A 42 21.06 -14.19 14.02
C ALA A 42 19.60 -14.46 14.41
N ALA A 43 18.95 -13.55 15.15
CA ALA A 43 17.53 -13.69 15.50
C ALA A 43 16.57 -13.53 14.28
N TRP A 44 17.05 -12.99 13.15
CA TRP A 44 16.31 -12.72 11.94
C TRP A 44 16.81 -13.52 10.73
N GLU A 45 17.68 -14.52 10.96
CA GLU A 45 18.31 -15.29 9.88
C GLU A 45 17.29 -15.96 8.96
N THR A 46 16.24 -16.53 9.53
CA THR A 46 15.16 -17.19 8.76
C THR A 46 14.44 -16.22 7.85
N GLU A 47 14.02 -15.08 8.38
CA GLU A 47 13.32 -14.03 7.64
C GLU A 47 14.24 -13.40 6.58
N TYR A 48 15.50 -13.16 6.93
CA TYR A 48 16.51 -12.66 5.98
C TYR A 48 16.66 -13.58 4.75
N LEU A 49 16.79 -14.88 4.96
CA LEU A 49 16.91 -15.86 3.88
C LEU A 49 15.61 -15.99 3.08
N GLU A 50 14.46 -15.99 3.75
CA GLU A 50 13.15 -16.02 3.08
C GLU A 50 12.97 -14.79 2.19
N LEU A 51 13.29 -13.59 2.67
CA LEU A 51 13.19 -12.35 1.90
C LEU A 51 14.05 -12.41 0.64
N LYS A 52 15.26 -12.91 0.72
CA LYS A 52 16.14 -13.08 -0.45
C LYS A 52 15.64 -14.11 -1.47
N THR A 53 14.81 -15.03 -1.05
CA THR A 53 14.20 -16.03 -1.94
C THR A 53 12.92 -15.50 -2.59
N VAL A 54 12.12 -14.72 -1.85
CA VAL A 54 10.79 -14.26 -2.28
C VAL A 54 10.87 -12.96 -3.08
N LEU A 55 11.83 -12.07 -2.77
CA LEU A 55 11.98 -10.77 -3.41
C LEU A 55 13.00 -10.81 -4.55
N THR A 56 12.73 -10.04 -5.62
CA THR A 56 13.77 -9.75 -6.60
C THR A 56 14.84 -8.84 -5.98
N PRO A 57 16.06 -8.74 -6.58
CA PRO A 57 17.07 -7.83 -6.07
C PRO A 57 16.59 -6.37 -5.94
N GLU A 58 15.78 -5.90 -6.89
CA GLU A 58 15.21 -4.56 -6.91
C GLU A 58 14.15 -4.38 -5.81
N GLU A 59 13.25 -5.36 -5.66
CA GLU A 59 12.26 -5.38 -4.57
C GLU A 59 12.94 -5.40 -3.20
N TYR A 60 13.99 -6.21 -3.05
CA TYR A 60 14.77 -6.30 -1.81
C TYR A 60 15.44 -4.97 -1.46
N ALA A 61 16.07 -4.31 -2.44
CA ALA A 61 16.70 -3.02 -2.25
C ALA A 61 15.69 -1.93 -1.87
N ALA A 62 14.53 -1.89 -2.55
CA ALA A 62 13.46 -0.95 -2.26
C ALA A 62 12.84 -1.19 -0.87
N ALA A 63 12.55 -2.44 -0.53
CA ALA A 63 12.03 -2.84 0.78
C ALA A 63 12.98 -2.44 1.92
N ARG A 64 14.28 -2.73 1.77
CA ARG A 64 15.30 -2.33 2.74
C ARG A 64 15.38 -0.81 2.91
N ALA A 65 15.32 -0.05 1.81
CA ALA A 65 15.35 1.41 1.87
C ALA A 65 14.13 2.01 2.57
N SER A 66 12.97 1.34 2.50
CA SER A 66 11.71 1.82 3.10
C SER A 66 11.60 1.55 4.62
N THR A 67 12.48 0.74 5.21
CA THR A 67 12.40 0.35 6.63
C THR A 67 12.41 1.54 7.61
N LEU A 68 13.01 2.67 7.22
CA LEU A 68 13.10 3.88 8.03
C LEU A 68 11.95 4.86 7.78
N ASN A 69 11.24 4.73 6.66
CA ASN A 69 10.30 5.75 6.16
C ASN A 69 8.87 5.23 5.99
N ALA A 70 8.62 3.94 6.16
CA ALA A 70 7.28 3.38 6.04
C ALA A 70 6.51 3.57 7.35
N HIS A 71 5.63 4.56 7.37
CA HIS A 71 4.74 4.85 8.50
C HIS A 71 3.29 4.76 8.04
N TYR A 72 2.48 4.03 8.80
CA TYR A 72 1.05 3.89 8.51
C TYR A 72 0.22 4.78 9.41
N THR A 73 -0.71 5.52 8.80
CA THR A 73 -1.64 6.38 9.54
C THR A 73 -2.61 5.51 10.33
N GLN A 74 -2.78 5.81 11.60
CA GLN A 74 -3.70 5.06 12.45
C GLN A 74 -5.16 5.30 12.05
N PRO A 75 -6.04 4.28 12.16
CA PRO A 75 -7.45 4.37 11.77
C PRO A 75 -8.19 5.56 12.38
N ILE A 76 -7.95 5.86 13.65
CA ILE A 76 -8.61 7.00 14.31
C ILE A 76 -8.27 8.36 13.66
N VAL A 77 -7.06 8.50 13.13
CA VAL A 77 -6.65 9.72 12.42
C VAL A 77 -7.35 9.81 11.07
N ILE A 78 -7.40 8.69 10.33
CA ILE A 78 -8.09 8.61 9.03
C ILE A 78 -9.57 8.97 9.19
N ASP A 79 -10.24 8.36 10.17
CA ASP A 79 -11.64 8.63 10.49
C ASP A 79 -11.88 10.10 10.82
N SER A 80 -11.02 10.68 11.66
CA SER A 80 -11.11 12.12 12.00
C SER A 80 -10.94 13.03 10.78
N MET A 81 -10.06 12.67 9.83
CA MET A 81 -9.86 13.45 8.60
C MET A 81 -11.10 13.38 7.71
N TYR A 82 -11.72 12.21 7.56
CA TYR A 82 -12.98 12.10 6.81
C TYR A 82 -14.12 12.88 7.47
N GLN A 83 -14.24 12.84 8.80
CA GLN A 83 -15.22 13.66 9.52
C GLN A 83 -15.03 15.17 9.26
N VAL A 84 -13.78 15.64 9.20
CA VAL A 84 -13.50 17.05 8.84
C VAL A 84 -13.96 17.35 7.41
N LEU A 85 -13.70 16.48 6.43
CA LEU A 85 -14.15 16.66 5.05
C LEU A 85 -15.68 16.73 4.95
N GLU A 86 -16.38 15.84 5.66
CA GLU A 86 -17.85 15.84 5.73
C GLU A 86 -18.38 17.15 6.35
N ASN A 87 -17.79 17.63 7.46
CA ASN A 87 -18.15 18.88 8.11
C ASN A 87 -17.89 20.11 7.21
N LEU A 88 -16.93 20.04 6.30
CA LEU A 88 -16.66 21.05 5.27
C LEU A 88 -17.61 20.95 4.07
N GLY A 89 -18.52 19.96 4.06
CA GLY A 89 -19.52 19.78 3.01
C GLY A 89 -19.00 19.03 1.78
N PHE A 90 -17.86 18.33 1.87
CA PHE A 90 -17.38 17.48 0.78
C PHE A 90 -18.27 16.24 0.66
N THR A 91 -18.85 16.03 -0.52
CA THR A 91 -19.77 14.92 -0.78
C THR A 91 -19.27 13.97 -1.85
N LYS A 92 -18.51 14.46 -2.82
CA LYS A 92 -17.83 13.69 -3.86
C LYS A 92 -16.81 14.56 -4.59
N GLY A 93 -15.80 13.92 -5.19
CA GLY A 93 -14.78 14.60 -6.01
C GLY A 93 -13.62 13.68 -6.31
N ASN A 94 -12.49 14.28 -6.64
CA ASN A 94 -11.25 13.55 -6.80
C ASN A 94 -10.54 13.50 -5.42
N ILE A 95 -10.20 12.30 -4.98
CA ILE A 95 -9.46 12.06 -3.74
C ILE A 95 -8.10 11.50 -4.13
N LEU A 96 -7.03 12.23 -3.77
CA LEU A 96 -5.67 11.83 -4.04
C LEU A 96 -4.93 11.49 -2.73
N GLU A 97 -4.35 10.31 -2.67
CA GLU A 97 -3.43 9.91 -1.61
C GLU A 97 -2.00 9.77 -2.19
N PRO A 98 -1.09 10.72 -1.90
CA PRO A 98 0.22 10.82 -2.56
C PRO A 98 1.28 9.86 -2.01
N SER A 99 1.00 9.14 -0.93
CA SER A 99 1.87 8.14 -0.28
C SER A 99 1.00 7.07 0.36
N MET A 100 0.28 6.32 -0.49
CA MET A 100 -0.89 5.55 -0.05
C MET A 100 -0.56 4.26 0.72
N GLY A 101 0.67 3.74 0.64
CA GLY A 101 0.97 2.41 1.16
C GLY A 101 0.09 1.36 0.48
N VAL A 102 -0.63 0.59 1.28
CA VAL A 102 -1.64 -0.36 0.77
C VAL A 102 -3.05 0.26 0.66
N GLY A 103 -3.21 1.57 0.92
CA GLY A 103 -4.47 2.29 0.73
C GLY A 103 -5.40 2.28 1.94
N ASN A 104 -4.88 2.47 3.14
CA ASN A 104 -5.71 2.53 4.35
C ASN A 104 -6.79 3.61 4.28
N PHE A 105 -6.50 4.77 3.68
CA PHE A 105 -7.50 5.81 3.48
C PHE A 105 -8.62 5.34 2.55
N PHE A 106 -8.30 4.63 1.48
CA PHE A 106 -9.32 4.08 0.58
C PHE A 106 -10.18 3.01 1.26
N GLY A 107 -9.55 2.13 2.07
CA GLY A 107 -10.26 1.10 2.82
C GLY A 107 -11.19 1.63 3.90
N MET A 108 -10.96 2.85 4.37
CA MET A 108 -11.78 3.53 5.36
C MET A 108 -12.65 4.65 4.77
N LEU A 109 -12.79 4.70 3.43
CA LEU A 109 -13.62 5.70 2.77
C LEU A 109 -15.07 5.58 3.25
N PRO A 110 -15.68 6.66 3.77
CA PRO A 110 -17.08 6.66 4.17
C PRO A 110 -18.01 6.33 2.98
N GLU A 111 -19.11 5.63 3.26
CA GLU A 111 -20.06 5.19 2.23
C GLU A 111 -20.65 6.35 1.41
N ASN A 112 -20.90 7.49 2.04
CA ASN A 112 -21.39 8.71 1.38
C ASN A 112 -20.37 9.34 0.40
N LEU A 113 -19.09 8.95 0.46
CA LEU A 113 -18.02 9.39 -0.44
C LEU A 113 -17.69 8.35 -1.53
N ASN A 114 -18.41 7.24 -1.62
CA ASN A 114 -18.13 6.11 -2.52
C ASN A 114 -18.24 6.45 -4.02
N GLN A 115 -18.85 7.60 -4.37
CA GLN A 115 -18.91 8.12 -5.74
C GLN A 115 -17.69 8.95 -6.13
N SER A 116 -16.73 9.13 -5.23
CA SER A 116 -15.49 9.86 -5.50
C SER A 116 -14.56 9.01 -6.36
N LYS A 117 -13.73 9.70 -7.17
CA LYS A 117 -12.67 9.05 -7.92
C LYS A 117 -11.41 8.99 -7.07
N LEU A 118 -10.85 7.79 -6.95
CA LEU A 118 -9.69 7.55 -6.11
C LEU A 118 -8.41 7.52 -6.94
N TYR A 119 -7.44 8.30 -6.53
CA TYR A 119 -6.11 8.40 -7.12
C TYR A 119 -5.08 8.11 -6.02
N GLY A 120 -4.21 7.14 -6.25
CA GLY A 120 -3.17 6.77 -5.30
C GLY A 120 -1.79 6.81 -5.92
N VAL A 121 -0.80 7.20 -5.13
CA VAL A 121 0.62 7.11 -5.51
C VAL A 121 1.35 6.34 -4.44
N GLU A 122 2.20 5.41 -4.86
CA GLU A 122 3.07 4.68 -3.94
C GLU A 122 4.44 4.46 -4.58
N LEU A 123 5.48 4.73 -3.83
CA LEU A 123 6.85 4.55 -4.30
C LEU A 123 7.31 3.10 -4.17
N ASP A 124 6.93 2.43 -3.05
CA ASP A 124 7.25 1.02 -2.84
C ASP A 124 6.41 0.14 -3.77
N SER A 125 7.10 -0.63 -4.61
CA SER A 125 6.43 -1.43 -5.65
C SER A 125 5.56 -2.53 -5.06
N ILE A 126 5.93 -3.12 -3.94
CA ILE A 126 5.15 -4.20 -3.31
C ILE A 126 3.85 -3.64 -2.73
N SER A 127 3.92 -2.57 -1.94
CA SER A 127 2.76 -1.89 -1.39
C SER A 127 1.80 -1.40 -2.48
N GLY A 128 2.34 -0.77 -3.53
CA GLY A 128 1.53 -0.26 -4.64
C GLY A 128 0.86 -1.36 -5.47
N ARG A 129 1.52 -2.50 -5.67
CA ARG A 129 0.93 -3.66 -6.38
C ARG A 129 -0.14 -4.34 -5.53
N ILE A 130 0.07 -4.45 -4.22
CA ILE A 130 -0.95 -4.91 -3.28
C ILE A 130 -2.17 -3.97 -3.32
N ALA A 131 -1.94 -2.64 -3.27
CA ALA A 131 -3.02 -1.66 -3.34
C ALA A 131 -3.85 -1.80 -4.63
N LYS A 132 -3.23 -2.10 -5.78
CA LYS A 132 -3.96 -2.37 -7.04
C LYS A 132 -4.86 -3.60 -6.97
N LEU A 133 -4.47 -4.63 -6.22
CA LEU A 133 -5.32 -5.81 -5.99
C LEU A 133 -6.45 -5.54 -4.99
N LEU A 134 -6.23 -4.62 -4.04
CA LEU A 134 -7.25 -4.21 -3.07
C LEU A 134 -8.28 -3.26 -3.67
N TYR A 135 -7.84 -2.34 -4.54
CA TYR A 135 -8.66 -1.27 -5.12
C TYR A 135 -8.54 -1.26 -6.65
N PRO A 136 -9.09 -2.27 -7.36
CA PRO A 136 -8.91 -2.41 -8.80
C PRO A 136 -9.53 -1.25 -9.62
N ASP A 137 -10.50 -0.53 -9.06
CA ASP A 137 -11.17 0.61 -9.70
C ASP A 137 -10.46 1.96 -9.45
N ALA A 138 -9.45 1.99 -8.56
CA ALA A 138 -8.69 3.19 -8.27
C ALA A 138 -7.55 3.40 -9.29
N ASN A 139 -7.24 4.67 -9.57
CA ASN A 139 -6.09 5.03 -10.41
C ASN A 139 -4.81 5.07 -9.56
N ILE A 140 -4.07 3.97 -9.52
CA ILE A 140 -2.88 3.83 -8.70
C ILE A 140 -1.62 3.86 -9.56
N GLN A 141 -0.72 4.81 -9.29
CA GLN A 141 0.60 4.95 -9.93
C GLN A 141 1.71 4.54 -8.96
N ILE A 142 2.60 3.64 -9.43
CA ILE A 142 3.74 3.16 -8.63
C ILE A 142 4.98 3.92 -9.10
N LYS A 143 5.24 5.05 -8.46
CA LYS A 143 6.38 5.96 -8.73
C LYS A 143 6.44 7.06 -7.69
N GLY A 144 7.49 7.88 -7.71
CA GLY A 144 7.55 9.08 -6.87
C GLY A 144 6.46 10.07 -7.26
N PHE A 145 5.86 10.73 -6.27
CA PHE A 145 4.76 11.69 -6.48
C PHE A 145 5.17 12.84 -7.42
N GLU A 146 6.40 13.27 -7.36
CA GLU A 146 6.97 14.31 -8.23
C GLU A 146 6.98 13.96 -9.74
N LYS A 147 6.74 12.68 -10.07
CA LYS A 147 6.68 12.17 -11.45
C LYS A 147 5.25 11.90 -11.91
N THR A 148 4.27 12.27 -11.11
CA THR A 148 2.86 12.05 -11.46
C THR A 148 2.32 13.24 -12.24
N ASP A 149 1.31 12.95 -13.07
CA ASP A 149 0.55 13.94 -13.81
C ASP A 149 -0.94 13.60 -13.61
N TYR A 150 -1.57 14.30 -12.70
CA TYR A 150 -2.98 14.14 -12.38
C TYR A 150 -3.78 15.34 -12.87
N PRO A 151 -5.07 15.16 -13.21
CA PRO A 151 -5.94 16.27 -13.55
C PRO A 151 -6.02 17.26 -12.37
N ASN A 152 -6.05 18.55 -12.69
CA ASN A 152 -6.08 19.64 -11.69
C ASN A 152 -7.49 19.92 -11.14
N ASP A 153 -8.51 19.14 -11.53
CA ASP A 153 -9.94 19.33 -11.22
C ASP A 153 -10.73 18.00 -11.16
#